data_32bcc8a71f64b7e0637f0b26d5378cf4
#
_entry.id   32bcc8a71f64b7e0637f0b26d5378cf4
#
_cell.length_a   1.000
_cell.length_b   1.000
_cell.length_c   1.000
_cell.angle_alpha   90.00
_cell.angle_beta   90.00
_cell.angle_gamma   90.00
#
_symmetry.space_group_name_H-M   'P 1'
#
loop_
_entity.id
_entity.type
_entity.pdbx_description
1 polymer ?
#
loop_
_entity_poly.entity_id
_entity_poly.type
_entity_poly.pdbx_seq_one_letter_code
_entity_poly.pdbx_strand_id
1 'polypeptide(L)'
;PLIPNLLKSAIQDIFVYDTSDDTDGGAWRKRVQHTSWYKENLNTEIRGSRREFPAVVVVIIETTKVTFYDADDSTLPMWMVWEQSSVLTWASGTTTTTISGHLLNAKFLWGTDNRGGGIADFAKDEIELFHGPTASYTLRNPRIGRRYTSSFEASGPYLVGHPSVNDVTMTVLPNALVDPVSKLPIPTMGIAHAN
;
A
#
# COMPACT_ATOMS: atom_id res chain seq x y z
N PRO A 1 -4.88 -18.11 19.31
CA PRO A 1 -5.78 -18.64 18.30
C PRO A 1 -5.26 -18.23 16.94
N LEU A 2 -5.01 -19.27 16.15
CA LEU A 2 -4.30 -19.18 14.89
C LEU A 2 -5.18 -18.57 13.80
N ILE A 3 -4.58 -17.77 12.95
CA ILE A 3 -5.09 -17.18 11.71
C ILE A 3 -5.46 -18.21 10.58
N PRO A 4 -5.53 -19.55 10.77
CA PRO A 4 -5.59 -20.53 9.69
C PRO A 4 -6.82 -20.45 8.78
N ASN A 5 -7.89 -19.77 9.19
CA ASN A 5 -9.12 -19.69 8.40
C ASN A 5 -9.31 -18.36 7.63
N LEU A 6 -8.36 -17.44 7.74
CA LEU A 6 -8.40 -16.12 7.07
C LEU A 6 -7.60 -16.08 5.77
N LEU A 7 -6.62 -17.00 5.61
CA LEU A 7 -5.76 -17.05 4.42
C LEU A 7 -6.50 -17.78 3.31
N LYS A 8 -6.81 -17.07 2.24
CA LYS A 8 -7.52 -17.62 1.05
C LYS A 8 -6.58 -18.04 -0.08
N SER A 9 -5.31 -17.62 -0.02
CA SER A 9 -4.31 -17.91 -1.05
C SER A 9 -2.90 -18.02 -0.46
N ALA A 10 -1.91 -18.39 -1.27
CA ALA A 10 -0.53 -18.51 -0.81
C ALA A 10 0.02 -17.16 -0.33
N ILE A 11 0.69 -17.19 0.83
CA ILE A 11 1.37 -16.01 1.38
C ILE A 11 2.63 -15.75 0.56
N GLN A 12 2.84 -14.50 0.18
CA GLN A 12 4.02 -14.02 -0.53
C GLN A 12 4.96 -13.29 0.44
N ASP A 13 4.40 -12.46 1.33
CA ASP A 13 5.18 -11.67 2.27
C ASP A 13 4.37 -11.37 3.54
N ILE A 14 5.06 -11.22 4.67
CA ILE A 14 4.51 -10.78 5.96
C ILE A 14 5.48 -9.83 6.61
N PHE A 15 5.02 -8.66 7.03
CA PHE A 15 5.82 -7.74 7.82
C PHE A 15 4.98 -6.97 8.84
N VAL A 16 5.67 -6.41 9.82
CA VAL A 16 5.08 -5.52 10.83
C VAL A 16 5.52 -4.10 10.54
N TYR A 17 4.59 -3.18 10.65
CA TYR A 17 4.86 -1.75 10.59
C TYR A 17 4.44 -1.10 11.91
N ASP A 18 5.38 -0.49 12.59
CA ASP A 18 5.17 0.33 13.77
C ASP A 18 5.27 1.81 13.36
N THR A 19 4.20 2.55 13.50
CA THR A 19 4.17 3.97 13.13
C THR A 19 5.07 4.84 14.01
N SER A 20 5.55 4.32 15.15
CA SER A 20 6.54 5.03 15.99
C SER A 20 7.90 5.16 15.32
N ASP A 21 8.20 4.30 14.34
CA ASP A 21 9.41 4.34 13.52
C ASP A 21 9.35 5.41 12.41
N ASP A 22 8.18 5.99 12.17
CA ASP A 22 8.03 7.10 11.23
C ASP A 22 8.75 8.36 11.74
N THR A 23 9.12 9.22 10.81
CA THR A 23 9.89 10.43 11.10
C THR A 23 9.18 11.37 12.11
N ASP A 24 7.85 11.34 12.18
CA ASP A 24 7.05 12.13 13.15
C ASP A 24 6.48 11.27 14.29
N GLY A 25 6.98 10.03 14.47
CA GLY A 25 6.52 9.09 15.48
C GLY A 25 5.04 8.70 15.32
N GLY A 26 4.54 8.65 14.10
CA GLY A 26 3.16 8.30 13.78
C GLY A 26 2.14 9.40 14.05
N ALA A 27 2.57 10.64 14.31
CA ALA A 27 1.67 11.77 14.58
C ALA A 27 0.78 12.11 13.36
N TRP A 28 1.16 11.73 12.15
CA TRP A 28 0.38 11.88 10.93
C TRP A 28 -1.01 11.23 11.04
N ARG A 29 -1.17 10.13 11.78
CA ARG A 29 -2.42 9.40 11.98
C ARG A 29 -3.56 10.26 12.51
N LYS A 30 -3.24 11.31 13.27
CA LYS A 30 -4.22 12.26 13.83
C LYS A 30 -4.68 13.31 12.82
N ARG A 31 -3.95 13.48 11.70
CA ARG A 31 -4.20 14.55 10.71
C ARG A 31 -5.02 14.09 9.50
N VAL A 32 -5.38 12.81 9.41
CA VAL A 32 -5.93 12.17 8.20
C VAL A 32 -7.45 11.99 8.20
N GLN A 33 -8.17 12.59 9.13
CA GLN A 33 -9.64 12.45 9.26
C GLN A 33 -10.42 12.97 8.03
N HIS A 34 -9.78 13.75 7.17
CA HIS A 34 -10.35 14.28 5.95
C HIS A 34 -10.32 13.29 4.78
N THR A 35 -9.50 12.23 4.86
CA THR A 35 -9.24 11.28 3.78
C THR A 35 -10.46 10.40 3.46
N SER A 36 -10.50 9.87 2.24
CA SER A 36 -11.60 9.02 1.79
C SER A 36 -11.64 7.69 2.52
N TRP A 37 -10.46 7.08 2.77
CA TRP A 37 -10.35 5.83 3.51
C TRP A 37 -10.76 5.96 4.98
N TYR A 38 -10.51 7.13 5.60
CA TYR A 38 -10.96 7.39 6.96
C TYR A 38 -12.49 7.46 7.07
N LYS A 39 -13.17 7.90 5.98
CA LYS A 39 -14.62 8.04 5.91
C LYS A 39 -15.36 6.81 5.39
N GLU A 40 -14.66 5.72 5.08
CA GLU A 40 -15.28 4.47 4.64
C GLU A 40 -16.25 3.91 5.68
N ASN A 41 -17.22 3.15 5.19
CA ASN A 41 -18.12 2.38 6.05
C ASN A 41 -17.32 1.29 6.76
N LEU A 42 -17.51 1.18 8.07
CA LEU A 42 -16.87 0.18 8.90
C LEU A 42 -17.65 -1.15 8.89
N ASN A 43 -16.99 -2.22 9.36
CA ASN A 43 -17.58 -3.57 9.45
C ASN A 43 -18.08 -4.11 8.10
N THR A 44 -17.28 -3.91 7.07
CA THR A 44 -17.49 -4.49 5.74
C THR A 44 -16.47 -5.60 5.47
N GLU A 45 -16.60 -6.31 4.37
CA GLU A 45 -15.62 -7.35 3.96
C GLU A 45 -14.20 -6.79 3.72
N ILE A 46 -14.11 -5.49 3.44
CA ILE A 46 -12.86 -4.81 3.06
C ILE A 46 -12.38 -3.77 4.09
N ARG A 47 -13.17 -3.51 5.12
CA ARG A 47 -12.90 -2.51 6.16
C ARG A 47 -13.39 -3.00 7.50
N GLY A 48 -12.48 -3.02 8.49
CA GLY A 48 -12.75 -3.43 9.86
C GLY A 48 -13.56 -2.41 10.67
N SER A 49 -13.61 -2.64 11.97
CA SER A 49 -14.36 -1.81 12.93
C SER A 49 -13.65 -0.50 13.30
N ARG A 50 -12.32 -0.45 13.16
CA ARG A 50 -11.50 0.72 13.52
C ARG A 50 -11.33 1.69 12.37
N ARG A 51 -11.62 2.95 12.62
CA ARG A 51 -11.51 4.02 11.63
C ARG A 51 -10.08 4.53 11.48
N GLU A 52 -9.41 4.79 12.60
CA GLU A 52 -8.03 5.29 12.66
C GLU A 52 -7.05 4.27 12.10
N PHE A 53 -5.94 4.75 11.53
CA PHE A 53 -4.82 3.89 11.20
C PHE A 53 -4.23 3.32 12.50
N PRO A 54 -4.03 2.00 12.64
CA PRO A 54 -3.44 1.41 13.84
C PRO A 54 -2.03 1.94 14.13
N ALA A 55 -1.60 1.95 15.39
CA ALA A 55 -0.23 2.30 15.74
C ALA A 55 0.74 1.25 15.23
N VAL A 56 0.37 -0.01 15.39
CA VAL A 56 1.10 -1.15 14.85
C VAL A 56 0.20 -1.93 13.90
N VAL A 57 0.72 -2.30 12.74
CA VAL A 57 0.00 -3.04 11.70
C VAL A 57 0.80 -4.29 11.33
N VAL A 58 0.13 -5.44 11.28
CA VAL A 58 0.64 -6.62 10.59
C VAL A 58 0.08 -6.62 9.17
N VAL A 59 0.96 -6.63 8.18
CA VAL A 59 0.56 -6.72 6.77
C VAL A 59 0.83 -8.12 6.27
N ILE A 60 -0.18 -8.74 5.68
CA ILE A 60 -0.07 -10.04 5.03
C ILE A 60 -0.34 -9.85 3.53
N ILE A 61 0.67 -10.14 2.72
CA ILE A 61 0.57 -10.15 1.27
C ILE A 61 0.30 -11.59 0.82
N GLU A 62 -0.84 -11.80 0.22
CA GLU A 62 -1.25 -13.06 -0.37
C GLU A 62 -1.29 -12.94 -1.90
N THR A 63 -1.33 -14.05 -2.59
CA THR A 63 -1.41 -14.08 -4.07
C THR A 63 -2.54 -13.23 -4.64
N THR A 64 -3.65 -13.08 -3.92
CA THR A 64 -4.87 -12.42 -4.42
C THR A 64 -5.30 -11.18 -3.64
N LYS A 65 -4.62 -10.85 -2.55
CA LYS A 65 -4.97 -9.69 -1.71
C LYS A 65 -3.83 -9.28 -0.80
N VAL A 66 -3.91 -8.07 -0.30
CA VAL A 66 -3.12 -7.56 0.83
C VAL A 66 -4.07 -7.22 1.97
N THR A 67 -3.81 -7.77 3.14
CA THR A 67 -4.61 -7.51 4.33
C THR A 67 -3.77 -6.82 5.40
N PHE A 68 -4.30 -5.73 5.92
CA PHE A 68 -3.76 -4.97 7.04
C PHE A 68 -4.53 -5.35 8.29
N TYR A 69 -3.84 -5.85 9.31
CA TYR A 69 -4.41 -6.24 10.60
C TYR A 69 -4.02 -5.25 11.68
N ASP A 70 -4.97 -4.89 12.53
CA ASP A 70 -4.76 -4.02 13.70
C ASP A 70 -4.03 -4.79 14.80
N ALA A 71 -2.76 -4.51 15.00
CA ALA A 71 -1.94 -5.14 16.03
C ALA A 71 -1.92 -4.35 17.35
N ASP A 72 -2.63 -3.23 17.45
CA ASP A 72 -2.91 -2.61 18.75
C ASP A 72 -3.92 -3.46 19.54
N ASP A 73 -4.69 -4.31 18.87
CA ASP A 73 -5.61 -5.28 19.47
C ASP A 73 -5.01 -6.70 19.38
N SER A 74 -4.86 -7.36 20.51
CA SER A 74 -4.29 -8.72 20.62
C SER A 74 -5.06 -9.80 19.85
N THR A 75 -6.30 -9.52 19.43
CA THR A 75 -7.10 -10.42 18.57
C THR A 75 -6.78 -10.28 17.09
N LEU A 76 -5.92 -9.31 16.72
CA LEU A 76 -5.52 -9.02 15.34
C LEU A 76 -6.72 -8.88 14.38
N PRO A 77 -7.68 -8.02 14.65
CA PRO A 77 -8.81 -7.84 13.75
C PRO A 77 -8.34 -7.24 12.41
N MET A 78 -8.98 -7.63 11.32
CA MET A 78 -8.76 -7.00 10.02
C MET A 78 -9.09 -5.51 10.11
N TRP A 79 -8.13 -4.67 9.68
CA TRP A 79 -8.33 -3.23 9.57
C TRP A 79 -8.74 -2.82 8.15
N MET A 80 -8.03 -3.31 7.12
CA MET A 80 -8.31 -2.98 5.72
C MET A 80 -7.86 -4.12 4.80
N VAL A 81 -8.62 -4.37 3.75
CA VAL A 81 -8.26 -5.32 2.67
C VAL A 81 -8.12 -4.58 1.36
N TRP A 82 -7.14 -4.99 0.56
CA TRP A 82 -6.94 -4.62 -0.82
C TRP A 82 -6.96 -5.89 -1.66
N GLU A 83 -7.93 -6.02 -2.56
CA GLU A 83 -8.09 -7.21 -3.39
C GLU A 83 -7.41 -7.05 -4.75
N GLN A 84 -7.05 -8.17 -5.34
CA GLN A 84 -6.36 -8.25 -6.62
C GLN A 84 -7.17 -7.68 -7.79
N SER A 85 -8.50 -7.71 -7.74
CA SER A 85 -9.37 -7.10 -8.76
C SER A 85 -9.38 -5.57 -8.77
N SER A 86 -8.55 -4.95 -7.93
CA SER A 86 -8.47 -3.52 -7.68
C SER A 86 -7.17 -2.90 -8.21
N VAL A 87 -6.66 -1.90 -7.49
CA VAL A 87 -5.39 -1.21 -7.79
C VAL A 87 -4.15 -2.12 -7.76
N LEU A 88 -4.21 -3.28 -7.09
CA LEU A 88 -3.06 -4.19 -7.04
C LEU A 88 -2.77 -4.88 -8.37
N THR A 89 -3.76 -5.00 -9.25
CA THR A 89 -3.62 -5.74 -10.52
C THR A 89 -3.89 -4.96 -11.77
N TRP A 90 -4.16 -3.73 -11.65
CA TRP A 90 -4.40 -2.79 -12.73
C TRP A 90 -4.28 -3.32 -14.16
N ALA A 91 -5.14 -4.07 -14.67
CA ALA A 91 -5.53 -4.28 -16.07
C ALA A 91 -6.27 -5.59 -16.25
N SER A 92 -7.36 -5.50 -16.96
CA SER A 92 -8.19 -6.63 -17.37
C SER A 92 -7.38 -7.82 -17.90
N GLY A 93 -7.56 -8.98 -17.31
CA GLY A 93 -7.29 -10.23 -17.96
C GLY A 93 -5.97 -10.94 -17.64
N THR A 94 -5.11 -10.43 -16.78
CA THR A 94 -3.89 -11.16 -16.35
C THR A 94 -3.84 -11.28 -14.83
N THR A 95 -3.53 -12.48 -14.36
CA THR A 95 -3.20 -12.71 -12.95
C THR A 95 -1.88 -12.03 -12.63
N THR A 96 -1.92 -11.02 -11.81
CA THR A 96 -0.75 -10.31 -11.28
C THR A 96 -0.69 -10.60 -9.79
N THR A 97 0.45 -11.03 -9.29
CA THR A 97 0.66 -11.32 -7.87
C THR A 97 1.44 -10.17 -7.24
N THR A 98 0.94 -9.60 -6.15
CA THR A 98 1.76 -8.75 -5.28
C THR A 98 2.72 -9.66 -4.52
N ILE A 99 4.01 -9.39 -4.59
CA ILE A 99 5.04 -10.30 -4.07
C ILE A 99 5.81 -9.74 -2.89
N SER A 100 5.90 -8.42 -2.76
CA SER A 100 6.62 -7.76 -1.66
C SER A 100 5.97 -6.42 -1.34
N GLY A 101 6.12 -5.95 -0.09
CA GLY A 101 5.63 -4.66 0.34
C GLY A 101 6.45 -4.05 1.47
N HIS A 102 6.39 -2.72 1.60
CA HIS A 102 7.02 -1.98 2.67
C HIS A 102 6.18 -0.78 3.08
N LEU A 103 6.12 -0.49 4.37
CA LEU A 103 5.47 0.70 4.94
C LEU A 103 6.48 1.61 5.61
N LEU A 104 6.41 2.93 5.31
CA LEU A 104 7.22 3.97 5.95
C LEU A 104 6.59 5.34 5.72
N ASN A 105 6.53 6.18 6.73
CA ASN A 105 6.01 7.56 6.65
C ASN A 105 4.62 7.63 5.98
N ALA A 106 3.67 6.83 6.47
CA ALA A 106 2.31 6.74 5.94
C ALA A 106 2.21 6.21 4.50
N LYS A 107 3.28 5.69 3.92
CA LYS A 107 3.31 5.18 2.54
C LYS A 107 3.43 3.66 2.53
N PHE A 108 2.57 3.01 1.73
CA PHE A 108 2.67 1.61 1.41
C PHE A 108 3.20 1.46 -0.03
N LEU A 109 4.41 0.96 -0.16
CA LEU A 109 5.04 0.59 -1.42
C LEU A 109 4.83 -0.92 -1.64
N TRP A 110 4.46 -1.32 -2.85
CA TRP A 110 4.37 -2.74 -3.21
C TRP A 110 4.93 -3.01 -4.60
N GLY A 111 5.41 -4.23 -4.79
CA GLY A 111 5.88 -4.76 -6.06
C GLY A 111 5.03 -5.93 -6.55
N THR A 112 4.96 -6.12 -7.86
CA THR A 112 4.23 -7.22 -8.50
C THR A 112 5.11 -8.01 -9.45
N ASP A 113 4.72 -9.25 -9.73
CA ASP A 113 5.48 -10.21 -10.55
C ASP A 113 5.54 -9.85 -12.04
N ASN A 114 4.64 -9.01 -12.56
CA ASN A 114 4.58 -8.75 -14.02
C ASN A 114 4.01 -7.38 -14.43
N ARG A 115 3.77 -6.47 -13.48
CA ARG A 115 3.13 -5.16 -13.76
C ARG A 115 3.84 -3.94 -13.14
N GLY A 116 5.00 -4.13 -12.54
CA GLY A 116 5.68 -3.08 -11.79
C GLY A 116 5.19 -3.04 -10.35
N GLY A 117 4.55 -1.99 -9.93
CA GLY A 117 4.09 -1.85 -8.55
C GLY A 117 3.33 -0.56 -8.32
N GLY A 118 3.26 -0.15 -7.08
CA GLY A 118 2.59 1.08 -6.71
C GLY A 118 2.98 1.59 -5.33
N ILE A 119 2.57 2.81 -5.06
CA ILE A 119 2.68 3.43 -3.75
C ILE A 119 1.34 4.05 -3.37
N ALA A 120 0.90 3.78 -2.15
CA ALA A 120 -0.25 4.42 -1.55
C ALA A 120 0.20 5.33 -0.42
N ASP A 121 -0.22 6.57 -0.45
CA ASP A 121 0.05 7.56 0.59
C ASP A 121 -1.20 7.76 1.44
N PHE A 122 -1.24 7.16 2.62
CA PHE A 122 -2.38 7.26 3.53
C PHE A 122 -2.58 8.68 4.07
N ALA A 123 -1.52 9.47 4.18
CA ALA A 123 -1.61 10.84 4.65
C ALA A 123 -2.14 11.81 3.58
N LYS A 124 -1.86 11.53 2.30
CA LYS A 124 -2.36 12.31 1.16
C LYS A 124 -3.65 11.79 0.57
N ASP A 125 -4.07 10.58 0.95
CA ASP A 125 -5.20 9.87 0.34
C ASP A 125 -5.01 9.60 -1.16
N GLU A 126 -3.82 9.15 -1.56
CA GLU A 126 -3.43 9.03 -2.96
C GLU A 126 -2.82 7.64 -3.25
N ILE A 127 -3.06 7.13 -4.45
CA ILE A 127 -2.43 5.91 -4.97
C ILE A 127 -1.76 6.27 -6.29
N GLU A 128 -0.51 5.89 -6.45
CA GLU A 128 0.24 5.99 -7.68
C GLU A 128 0.74 4.60 -8.10
N LEU A 129 0.48 4.24 -9.35
CA LEU A 129 0.93 2.98 -9.94
C LEU A 129 2.04 3.26 -10.95
N PHE A 130 3.14 2.56 -10.84
CA PHE A 130 4.22 2.59 -11.80
C PHE A 130 4.24 1.28 -12.58
N HIS A 131 3.94 1.40 -13.85
CA HIS A 131 3.90 0.26 -14.77
C HIS A 131 5.27 0.04 -15.40
N GLY A 132 5.60 -1.23 -15.67
CA GLY A 132 6.82 -1.58 -16.41
C GLY A 132 6.80 -1.14 -17.89
N PRO A 133 7.81 -1.47 -18.68
CA PRO A 133 8.17 -0.82 -19.97
C PRO A 133 7.13 -0.90 -21.09
N THR A 134 6.03 -1.56 -20.90
CA THR A 134 4.94 -1.65 -21.90
C THR A 134 3.92 -0.52 -21.82
N ALA A 135 3.93 0.29 -20.75
CA ALA A 135 3.05 1.43 -20.60
C ALA A 135 3.87 2.71 -20.41
N SER A 136 3.51 3.77 -21.12
CA SER A 136 4.29 5.01 -21.19
C SER A 136 3.95 6.01 -20.08
N TYR A 137 3.32 5.59 -19.00
CA TYR A 137 2.80 6.51 -17.99
C TYR A 137 2.64 5.87 -16.62
N THR A 138 2.75 6.68 -15.59
CA THR A 138 2.32 6.40 -14.23
C THR A 138 0.82 6.68 -14.12
N LEU A 139 0.10 5.89 -13.36
CA LEU A 139 -1.31 6.07 -13.11
C LEU A 139 -1.56 6.53 -11.69
N ARG A 140 -2.45 7.48 -11.53
CA ARG A 140 -2.80 8.03 -10.24
C ARG A 140 -4.29 7.87 -9.95
N ASN A 141 -4.63 7.41 -8.76
CA ASN A 141 -5.97 7.48 -8.20
C ASN A 141 -5.93 8.46 -7.01
N PRO A 142 -6.69 9.55 -7.06
CA PRO A 142 -6.64 10.60 -6.04
C PRO A 142 -7.28 10.20 -4.70
N ARG A 143 -7.69 8.93 -4.50
CA ARG A 143 -8.35 8.48 -3.25
C ARG A 143 -8.15 7.01 -2.97
N ILE A 144 -7.61 6.69 -1.80
CA ILE A 144 -7.47 5.32 -1.31
C ILE A 144 -8.85 4.63 -1.13
N GLY A 145 -9.89 5.37 -0.74
CA GLY A 145 -11.25 4.84 -0.68
C GLY A 145 -11.82 4.38 -2.02
N ARG A 146 -11.14 4.68 -3.14
CA ARG A 146 -11.47 4.19 -4.48
C ARG A 146 -10.54 3.08 -4.96
N ARG A 147 -9.78 2.44 -4.10
CA ARG A 147 -8.84 1.36 -4.45
C ARG A 147 -9.46 0.19 -5.22
N TYR A 148 -10.79 0.08 -5.22
CA TYR A 148 -11.55 -0.96 -5.95
C TYR A 148 -12.05 -0.49 -7.33
N THR A 149 -11.73 0.72 -7.75
CA THR A 149 -12.18 1.25 -9.04
C THR A 149 -10.99 1.30 -10.01
N SER A 150 -11.27 1.05 -11.29
CA SER A 150 -10.29 1.14 -12.38
C SER A 150 -10.10 2.57 -12.92
N SER A 151 -10.60 3.59 -12.21
CA SER A 151 -10.52 4.99 -12.64
C SER A 151 -9.17 5.58 -12.26
N PHE A 152 -8.20 5.47 -13.15
CA PHE A 152 -6.88 6.09 -13.02
C PHE A 152 -6.68 7.16 -14.06
N GLU A 153 -5.95 8.19 -13.69
CA GLU A 153 -5.50 9.26 -14.60
C GLU A 153 -4.02 9.08 -14.89
N ALA A 154 -3.60 9.26 -16.14
CA ALA A 154 -2.19 9.27 -16.51
C ALA A 154 -1.49 10.47 -15.87
N SER A 155 -0.38 10.26 -15.16
CA SER A 155 0.23 11.29 -14.33
C SER A 155 1.72 11.57 -14.57
N GLY A 156 2.40 10.83 -15.46
CA GLY A 156 3.82 11.08 -15.67
C GLY A 156 4.60 9.95 -16.36
N PRO A 157 5.92 10.09 -16.47
CA PRO A 157 6.79 9.12 -17.12
C PRO A 157 7.03 7.88 -16.24
N TYR A 158 7.65 6.86 -16.83
CA TYR A 158 8.07 5.63 -16.15
C TYR A 158 8.87 5.84 -14.87
N LEU A 159 8.60 4.97 -13.88
CA LEU A 159 9.43 4.86 -12.68
C LEU A 159 10.21 3.53 -12.59
N VAL A 160 9.85 2.51 -13.36
CA VAL A 160 10.50 1.18 -13.29
C VAL A 160 10.90 0.66 -14.66
N GLY A 161 12.10 0.10 -14.75
CA GLY A 161 12.68 -0.40 -16.00
C GLY A 161 12.20 -1.80 -16.42
N HIS A 162 11.58 -2.58 -15.54
CA HIS A 162 11.10 -3.93 -15.79
C HIS A 162 9.77 -4.20 -15.06
N PRO A 163 8.82 -4.94 -15.66
CA PRO A 163 7.51 -5.19 -15.06
C PRO A 163 7.55 -6.15 -13.85
N SER A 164 8.53 -7.06 -13.79
CA SER A 164 8.64 -8.01 -12.70
C SER A 164 9.51 -7.42 -11.59
N VAL A 165 8.89 -7.16 -10.45
CA VAL A 165 9.55 -6.70 -9.23
C VAL A 165 9.77 -7.92 -8.33
N ASN A 166 10.98 -8.08 -7.79
CA ASN A 166 11.33 -9.17 -6.88
C ASN A 166 11.19 -8.73 -5.42
N ASP A 167 11.50 -7.46 -5.14
CA ASP A 167 11.45 -6.92 -3.78
C ASP A 167 11.36 -5.40 -3.80
N VAL A 168 10.82 -4.83 -2.71
CA VAL A 168 10.71 -3.38 -2.52
C VAL A 168 11.12 -2.98 -1.11
N THR A 169 11.73 -1.80 -0.99
CA THR A 169 12.06 -1.22 0.31
C THR A 169 12.01 0.30 0.27
N MET A 170 11.94 0.92 1.44
CA MET A 170 12.00 2.38 1.58
C MET A 170 12.92 2.77 2.73
N THR A 171 13.55 3.94 2.60
CA THR A 171 14.32 4.58 3.66
C THR A 171 14.21 6.08 3.57
N VAL A 172 14.36 6.79 4.69
CA VAL A 172 14.43 8.27 4.70
C VAL A 172 15.89 8.70 4.76
N LEU A 173 16.34 9.39 3.74
CA LEU A 173 17.68 9.97 3.71
C LEU A 173 17.74 11.26 4.57
N PRO A 174 18.92 11.64 5.13
CA PRO A 174 19.05 12.78 6.03
C PRO A 174 18.55 14.12 5.46
N ASN A 175 18.59 14.30 4.15
CA ASN A 175 18.14 15.52 3.45
C ASN A 175 16.91 15.30 2.58
N ALA A 176 16.06 14.32 2.92
CA ALA A 176 14.85 14.03 2.17
C ALA A 176 13.92 15.27 2.14
N LEU A 177 13.36 15.53 0.97
CA LEU A 177 12.37 16.60 0.82
C LEU A 177 11.13 16.30 1.67
N VAL A 178 10.58 17.31 2.31
CA VAL A 178 9.34 17.18 3.08
C VAL A 178 8.15 17.42 2.15
N ASP A 179 7.23 16.47 2.14
CA ASP A 179 5.98 16.61 1.39
C ASP A 179 5.13 17.74 2.00
N PRO A 180 4.68 18.71 1.20
CA PRO A 180 3.96 19.89 1.72
C PRO A 180 2.56 19.56 2.25
N VAL A 181 1.97 18.41 1.89
CA VAL A 181 0.64 17.97 2.33
C VAL A 181 0.76 17.13 3.58
N SER A 182 1.48 16.02 3.53
CA SER A 182 1.63 15.08 4.64
C SER A 182 2.50 15.63 5.78
N LYS A 183 3.40 16.59 5.48
CA LYS A 183 4.45 17.11 6.36
C LYS A 183 5.47 16.05 6.78
N LEU A 184 5.55 14.96 6.05
CA LEU A 184 6.52 13.88 6.25
C LEU A 184 7.63 13.95 5.21
N PRO A 185 8.88 13.58 5.55
CA PRO A 185 9.91 13.39 4.56
C PRO A 185 9.50 12.32 3.54
N ILE A 186 9.80 12.59 2.26
CA ILE A 186 9.54 11.66 1.17
C ILE A 186 10.60 10.56 1.22
N PRO A 187 10.21 9.29 1.41
CA PRO A 187 11.16 8.20 1.42
C PRO A 187 11.80 7.98 0.05
N THR A 188 13.06 7.55 0.05
CA THR A 188 13.72 6.98 -1.11
C THR A 188 13.30 5.52 -1.25
N MET A 189 12.88 5.13 -2.46
CA MET A 189 12.43 3.78 -2.77
C MET A 189 13.57 2.97 -3.40
N GLY A 190 13.75 1.74 -2.94
CA GLY A 190 14.54 0.69 -3.58
C GLY A 190 13.60 -0.33 -4.21
N ILE A 191 13.79 -0.64 -5.50
CA ILE A 191 12.99 -1.62 -6.22
C ILE A 191 13.93 -2.59 -6.93
N ALA A 192 13.89 -3.86 -6.52
CA ALA A 192 14.64 -4.92 -7.17
C ALA A 192 13.82 -5.54 -8.29
N HIS A 193 14.41 -5.64 -9.48
CA HIS A 193 13.77 -6.22 -10.66
C HIS A 193 14.35 -7.59 -11.00
N ALA A 194 13.55 -8.41 -11.70
CA ALA A 194 14.07 -9.55 -12.43
C ALA A 194 14.96 -9.05 -13.60
N ASN A 195 16.02 -9.80 -13.89
CA ASN A 195 16.89 -9.54 -15.05
C ASN A 195 16.26 -10.07 -16.33
#